data_1d4fd2a8a5deed0c88d21234824c763c
#
_entry.id   1d4fd2a8a5deed0c88d21234824c763c
#
_cell.length_a   1.000
_cell.length_b   1.000
_cell.length_c   1.000
_cell.angle_alpha   90.00
_cell.angle_beta   90.00
_cell.angle_gamma   90.00
#
_symmetry.space_group_name_H-M   'P 1'
#
loop_
_entity.id
_entity.type
_entity.pdbx_description
1 polymer ?
#
loop_
_entity_poly.entity_id
_entity_poly.type
_entity_poly.pdbx_seq_one_letter_code
_entity_poly.pdbx_strand_id
1 'polypeptide(L)'
;MSDGRTGAGEHDARTAALDRLVARMVGAGPLRFTVAEGDDERDLAYRLRHDAVLSRGWASADELDGGREHDAFDPAAVHVLGWDGTTAVCAGRLVLPPGPLPTEEACELVVEPRGQVVDVGRMVVAPSHQDANHGTFVLLLGGLYLEVRRRGFGVACGMMSAPVRAMCRQLGCRVELLGPDRPYWHEVRAPVRFEVGRDAAGLVERWGDDEELSER
;
A
#
# COMPACT_ATOMS: atom_id res chain seq x y z
N MET A 1 28.15 22.30 -16.30
CA MET A 1 27.86 20.91 -15.87
C MET A 1 27.81 20.82 -14.33
N SER A 2 26.84 21.46 -13.66
CA SER A 2 26.73 21.43 -12.17
C SER A 2 25.30 21.20 -11.64
N ASP A 3 24.35 20.77 -12.47
CA ASP A 3 22.93 20.69 -12.10
C ASP A 3 22.45 19.31 -11.59
N GLY A 4 23.25 18.26 -11.74
CA GLY A 4 22.83 16.91 -11.36
C GLY A 4 23.02 16.55 -9.88
N ARG A 5 23.89 17.25 -9.14
CA ARG A 5 24.18 16.93 -7.73
C ARG A 5 23.22 17.59 -6.74
N THR A 6 22.66 18.72 -7.07
CA THR A 6 21.65 19.40 -6.24
C THR A 6 20.32 18.66 -6.22
N GLY A 7 19.87 18.10 -7.33
CA GLY A 7 18.60 17.38 -7.41
C GLY A 7 18.59 16.03 -6.65
N ALA A 8 19.70 15.28 -6.64
CA ALA A 8 19.78 14.03 -5.91
C ALA A 8 19.75 14.23 -4.40
N GLY A 9 20.47 15.22 -3.87
CA GLY A 9 20.46 15.52 -2.44
C GLY A 9 19.09 16.04 -1.92
N GLU A 10 18.37 16.78 -2.75
CA GLU A 10 17.02 17.23 -2.41
C GLU A 10 16.00 16.09 -2.44
N HIS A 11 16.10 15.17 -3.39
CA HIS A 11 15.29 13.96 -3.46
C HIS A 11 15.49 13.08 -2.21
N ASP A 12 16.75 12.85 -1.82
CA ASP A 12 17.10 12.05 -0.63
C ASP A 12 16.58 12.70 0.66
N ALA A 13 16.68 14.03 0.79
CA ALA A 13 16.17 14.76 1.93
C ALA A 13 14.64 14.68 2.07
N ARG A 14 13.90 14.79 0.97
CA ARG A 14 12.44 14.63 0.94
C ARG A 14 12.04 13.22 1.29
N THR A 15 12.73 12.22 0.76
CA THR A 15 12.50 10.81 1.09
C THR A 15 12.69 10.55 2.58
N ALA A 16 13.78 11.05 3.17
CA ALA A 16 14.03 10.91 4.60
C ALA A 16 12.99 11.66 5.47
N ALA A 17 12.50 12.81 5.01
CA ALA A 17 11.42 13.53 5.70
C ALA A 17 10.11 12.73 5.68
N LEU A 18 9.76 12.12 4.54
CA LEU A 18 8.59 11.25 4.43
C LEU A 18 8.73 10.00 5.31
N ASP A 19 9.90 9.37 5.32
CA ASP A 19 10.16 8.19 6.16
C ASP A 19 9.89 8.52 7.64
N ARG A 20 10.36 9.69 8.12
CA ARG A 20 10.11 10.15 9.50
C ARG A 20 8.64 10.46 9.76
N LEU A 21 7.97 11.16 8.84
CA LEU A 21 6.55 11.51 8.97
C LEU A 21 5.69 10.25 9.08
N VAL A 22 5.88 9.29 8.18
CA VAL A 22 5.10 8.05 8.18
C VAL A 22 5.42 7.20 9.41
N ALA A 23 6.69 7.12 9.83
CA ALA A 23 7.06 6.40 11.05
C ALA A 23 6.40 6.99 12.30
N ARG A 24 6.33 8.33 12.41
CA ARG A 24 5.59 9.02 13.51
C ARG A 24 4.10 8.70 13.45
N MET A 25 3.48 8.86 12.29
CA MET A 25 2.05 8.60 12.10
C MET A 25 1.67 7.17 12.49
N VAL A 26 2.43 6.19 12.01
CA VAL A 26 2.19 4.77 12.31
C VAL A 26 2.48 4.47 13.78
N GLY A 27 3.56 5.02 14.35
CA GLY A 27 3.95 4.80 15.74
C GLY A 27 3.01 5.45 16.76
N ALA A 28 2.36 6.57 16.41
CA ALA A 28 1.32 7.21 17.23
C ALA A 28 -0.07 6.58 17.07
N GLY A 29 -0.28 5.78 16.03
CA GLY A 29 -1.55 5.14 15.75
C GLY A 29 -1.87 3.98 16.72
N PRO A 30 -3.14 3.56 16.78
CA PRO A 30 -3.58 2.49 17.68
C PRO A 30 -3.19 1.09 17.21
N LEU A 31 -2.69 0.94 15.99
CA LEU A 31 -2.41 -0.35 15.37
C LEU A 31 -0.91 -0.65 15.33
N ARG A 32 -0.56 -1.89 15.61
CA ARG A 32 0.78 -2.43 15.39
C ARG A 32 0.84 -3.12 14.04
N PHE A 33 1.90 -2.91 13.25
CA PHE A 33 2.10 -3.55 11.96
C PHE A 33 3.24 -4.54 12.00
N THR A 34 3.03 -5.72 11.38
CA THR A 34 4.04 -6.78 11.23
C THR A 34 3.98 -7.38 9.84
N VAL A 35 5.09 -7.96 9.39
CA VAL A 35 5.08 -8.92 8.28
C VAL A 35 4.60 -10.26 8.81
N ALA A 36 3.71 -10.91 8.08
CA ALA A 36 3.22 -12.24 8.43
C ALA A 36 4.36 -13.27 8.39
N GLU A 37 4.58 -13.93 9.53
CA GLU A 37 5.56 -14.99 9.69
C GLU A 37 4.85 -16.35 9.76
N GLY A 38 5.25 -17.28 8.88
CA GLY A 38 4.65 -18.60 8.83
C GLY A 38 3.25 -18.67 8.17
N ASP A 39 2.71 -19.87 8.13
CA ASP A 39 1.46 -20.15 7.42
C ASP A 39 0.23 -19.63 8.16
N ASP A 40 0.23 -19.65 9.49
CA ASP A 40 -0.90 -19.21 10.31
C ASP A 40 -1.17 -17.71 10.14
N GLU A 41 -0.13 -16.87 10.12
CA GLU A 41 -0.31 -15.43 9.93
C GLU A 41 -0.65 -15.09 8.46
N ARG A 42 -0.11 -15.85 7.49
CA ARG A 42 -0.55 -15.71 6.10
C ARG A 42 -2.01 -16.07 5.93
N ASP A 43 -2.48 -17.10 6.62
CA ASP A 43 -3.89 -17.50 6.63
C ASP A 43 -4.79 -16.39 7.16
N LEU A 44 -4.37 -15.64 8.18
CA LEU A 44 -5.12 -14.46 8.65
C LEU A 44 -5.29 -13.40 7.55
N ALA A 45 -4.23 -13.11 6.77
CA ALA A 45 -4.34 -12.20 5.65
C ALA A 45 -5.36 -12.69 4.60
N TYR A 46 -5.34 -13.99 4.28
CA TYR A 46 -6.26 -14.58 3.30
C TYR A 46 -7.71 -14.55 3.77
N ARG A 47 -7.96 -14.78 5.07
CA ARG A 47 -9.31 -14.68 5.68
C ARG A 47 -9.82 -13.25 5.71
N LEU A 48 -9.00 -12.28 6.12
CA LEU A 48 -9.37 -10.86 6.06
C LEU A 48 -9.74 -10.42 4.64
N ARG A 49 -9.03 -10.91 3.63
CA ARG A 49 -9.31 -10.65 2.22
C ARG A 49 -10.61 -11.31 1.77
N HIS A 50 -10.83 -12.57 2.15
CA HIS A 50 -12.07 -13.30 1.89
C HIS A 50 -13.28 -12.54 2.44
N ASP A 51 -13.26 -12.13 3.71
CA ASP A 51 -14.35 -11.43 4.34
C ASP A 51 -14.63 -10.07 3.68
N ALA A 52 -13.56 -9.36 3.26
CA ALA A 52 -13.69 -8.10 2.53
C ALA A 52 -14.31 -8.29 1.14
N VAL A 53 -13.96 -9.35 0.43
CA VAL A 53 -14.49 -9.68 -0.90
C VAL A 53 -15.97 -10.04 -0.80
N LEU A 54 -16.35 -10.87 0.16
CA LEU A 54 -17.76 -11.22 0.39
C LEU A 54 -18.60 -10.01 0.81
N SER A 55 -18.10 -9.20 1.76
CA SER A 55 -18.83 -8.03 2.25
C SER A 55 -19.11 -6.99 1.17
N ARG A 56 -18.30 -6.97 0.12
CA ARG A 56 -18.45 -6.06 -1.03
C ARG A 56 -19.23 -6.70 -2.20
N GLY A 57 -19.59 -7.97 -2.09
CA GLY A 57 -20.26 -8.71 -3.15
C GLY A 57 -19.38 -8.93 -4.39
N TRP A 58 -18.07 -8.97 -4.22
CA TRP A 58 -17.12 -9.19 -5.34
C TRP A 58 -16.98 -10.65 -5.71
N ALA A 59 -17.30 -11.57 -4.82
CA ALA A 59 -17.43 -12.99 -5.07
C ALA A 59 -18.46 -13.60 -4.12
N SER A 60 -18.97 -14.78 -4.44
CA SER A 60 -19.76 -15.62 -3.56
C SER A 60 -18.86 -16.60 -2.78
N ALA A 61 -19.37 -17.15 -1.67
CA ALA A 61 -18.58 -18.01 -0.80
C ALA A 61 -18.15 -19.33 -1.49
N ASP A 62 -18.89 -19.80 -2.49
CA ASP A 62 -18.62 -20.98 -3.27
C ASP A 62 -17.56 -20.76 -4.37
N GLU A 63 -17.24 -19.51 -4.69
CA GLU A 63 -16.15 -19.15 -5.61
C GLU A 63 -14.79 -19.06 -4.90
N LEU A 64 -14.78 -19.10 -3.56
CA LEU A 64 -13.58 -18.94 -2.74
C LEU A 64 -13.29 -20.21 -1.93
N ASP A 65 -12.09 -20.74 -2.07
CA ASP A 65 -11.71 -22.01 -1.44
C ASP A 65 -11.49 -21.85 0.07
N GLY A 66 -12.21 -22.66 0.86
CA GLY A 66 -11.98 -22.83 2.30
C GLY A 66 -12.01 -21.55 3.14
N GLY A 67 -12.76 -20.51 2.73
CA GLY A 67 -12.83 -19.24 3.45
C GLY A 67 -11.57 -18.38 3.32
N ARG A 68 -10.86 -18.49 2.19
CA ARG A 68 -9.63 -17.77 1.88
C ARG A 68 -9.70 -17.10 0.52
N GLU A 69 -9.15 -15.91 0.40
CA GLU A 69 -8.86 -15.28 -0.90
C GLU A 69 -7.35 -15.24 -1.11
N HIS A 70 -6.87 -15.91 -2.13
CA HIS A 70 -5.46 -15.93 -2.53
C HIS A 70 -5.32 -16.17 -4.03
N ASP A 71 -4.16 -15.83 -4.59
CA ASP A 71 -3.83 -16.02 -6.00
C ASP A 71 -2.39 -16.56 -6.18
N ALA A 72 -1.97 -16.73 -7.43
CA ALA A 72 -0.66 -17.27 -7.78
C ALA A 72 0.53 -16.46 -7.29
N PHE A 73 0.35 -15.17 -6.93
CA PHE A 73 1.40 -14.32 -6.41
C PHE A 73 1.64 -14.48 -4.91
N ASP A 74 0.65 -14.98 -4.17
CA ASP A 74 0.67 -15.01 -2.70
C ASP A 74 1.79 -15.87 -2.10
N PRO A 75 2.19 -17.01 -2.66
CA PRO A 75 3.25 -17.85 -2.08
C PRO A 75 4.61 -17.15 -1.95
N ALA A 76 4.91 -16.22 -2.87
CA ALA A 76 6.17 -15.45 -2.88
C ALA A 76 6.00 -14.01 -2.36
N ALA A 77 4.78 -13.62 -1.99
CA ALA A 77 4.48 -12.28 -1.55
C ALA A 77 4.82 -12.03 -0.07
N VAL A 78 4.95 -10.75 0.26
CA VAL A 78 5.02 -10.27 1.64
C VAL A 78 3.64 -9.78 2.05
N HIS A 79 3.10 -10.34 3.13
CA HIS A 79 1.83 -9.91 3.71
C HIS A 79 2.10 -9.06 4.94
N VAL A 80 1.58 -7.83 4.95
CA VAL A 80 1.64 -6.93 6.10
C VAL A 80 0.30 -6.99 6.80
N LEU A 81 0.32 -7.27 8.11
CA LEU A 81 -0.85 -7.32 8.99
C LEU A 81 -0.85 -6.11 9.93
N GLY A 82 -2.00 -5.50 10.11
CA GLY A 82 -2.25 -4.51 11.16
C GLY A 82 -3.08 -5.13 12.28
N TRP A 83 -2.62 -4.92 13.52
CA TRP A 83 -3.14 -5.54 14.72
C TRP A 83 -3.74 -4.52 15.67
N ASP A 84 -4.95 -4.78 16.15
CA ASP A 84 -5.53 -4.16 17.34
C ASP A 84 -5.41 -5.17 18.49
N GLY A 85 -4.50 -4.89 19.43
CA GLY A 85 -4.11 -5.87 20.44
C GLY A 85 -3.57 -7.16 19.81
N THR A 86 -4.32 -8.25 19.95
CA THR A 86 -4.00 -9.59 19.40
C THR A 86 -4.82 -9.93 18.15
N THR A 87 -5.71 -9.05 17.70
CA THR A 87 -6.59 -9.30 16.56
C THR A 87 -6.04 -8.65 15.30
N ALA A 88 -5.87 -9.42 14.23
CA ALA A 88 -5.54 -8.87 12.92
C ALA A 88 -6.79 -8.18 12.33
N VAL A 89 -6.69 -6.88 12.03
CA VAL A 89 -7.83 -6.06 11.60
C VAL A 89 -7.66 -5.43 10.22
N CYS A 90 -6.47 -5.47 9.67
CA CYS A 90 -6.23 -5.08 8.28
C CYS A 90 -5.03 -5.83 7.71
N ALA A 91 -5.00 -5.94 6.40
CA ALA A 91 -3.92 -6.60 5.68
C ALA A 91 -3.64 -5.91 4.34
N GLY A 92 -2.41 -6.04 3.88
CA GLY A 92 -1.98 -5.65 2.54
C GLY A 92 -0.87 -6.55 2.04
N ARG A 93 -0.68 -6.58 0.72
CA ARG A 93 0.29 -7.44 0.05
C ARG A 93 1.32 -6.64 -0.72
N LEU A 94 2.57 -7.06 -0.64
CA LEU A 94 3.67 -6.61 -1.49
C LEU A 94 4.15 -7.77 -2.35
N VAL A 95 4.15 -7.61 -3.66
CA VAL A 95 4.81 -8.53 -4.58
C VAL A 95 6.12 -7.89 -5.03
N LEU A 96 7.22 -8.58 -4.75
CA LEU A 96 8.56 -8.07 -4.96
C LEU A 96 9.14 -8.56 -6.29
N PRO A 97 10.03 -7.76 -6.94
CA PRO A 97 10.80 -8.26 -8.07
C PRO A 97 11.76 -9.40 -7.61
N PRO A 98 12.30 -10.22 -8.52
CA PRO A 98 12.31 -10.06 -9.97
C PRO A 98 11.16 -10.74 -10.73
N GLY A 99 10.19 -11.36 -10.06
CA GLY A 99 9.06 -12.00 -10.72
C GLY A 99 8.10 -11.00 -11.40
N PRO A 100 7.12 -11.51 -12.15
CA PRO A 100 6.09 -10.66 -12.73
C PRO A 100 5.28 -9.97 -11.62
N LEU A 101 4.81 -8.76 -11.89
CA LEU A 101 3.99 -7.99 -10.95
C LEU A 101 2.51 -8.09 -11.33
N PRO A 102 1.58 -8.20 -10.37
CA PRO A 102 0.13 -8.27 -10.63
C PRO A 102 -0.38 -7.15 -11.55
N THR A 103 0.12 -5.92 -11.37
CA THR A 103 -0.26 -4.77 -12.21
C THR A 103 0.26 -4.93 -13.64
N GLU A 104 1.47 -5.46 -13.82
CA GLU A 104 2.05 -5.70 -15.15
C GLU A 104 1.27 -6.74 -15.92
N GLU A 105 0.94 -7.88 -15.28
CA GLU A 105 0.14 -8.93 -15.91
C GLU A 105 -1.28 -8.45 -16.23
N ALA A 106 -1.95 -7.80 -15.29
CA ALA A 106 -3.32 -7.34 -15.49
C ALA A 106 -3.46 -6.28 -16.59
N CYS A 107 -2.39 -5.55 -16.88
CA CYS A 107 -2.41 -4.42 -17.80
C CYS A 107 -1.57 -4.61 -19.06
N GLU A 108 -0.86 -5.75 -19.17
CA GLU A 108 0.04 -6.05 -20.28
C GLU A 108 1.07 -4.92 -20.51
N LEU A 109 1.64 -4.45 -19.40
CA LEU A 109 2.63 -3.36 -19.41
C LEU A 109 3.87 -3.74 -18.58
N VAL A 110 4.87 -2.89 -18.63
CA VAL A 110 6.08 -3.00 -17.80
C VAL A 110 6.22 -1.73 -16.99
N VAL A 111 6.49 -1.84 -15.70
CA VAL A 111 6.71 -0.69 -14.81
C VAL A 111 8.21 -0.49 -14.61
N GLU A 112 8.68 0.68 -14.98
CA GLU A 112 10.09 1.07 -14.81
C GLU A 112 10.35 1.76 -13.44
N PRO A 113 11.56 1.61 -12.88
CA PRO A 113 12.70 0.82 -13.37
C PRO A 113 12.56 -0.67 -13.07
N ARG A 114 12.78 -1.51 -14.06
CA ARG A 114 12.67 -2.98 -13.93
C ARG A 114 13.49 -3.51 -12.75
N GLY A 115 12.90 -4.43 -11.99
CA GLY A 115 13.56 -5.06 -10.85
C GLY A 115 13.71 -4.16 -9.63
N GLN A 116 13.14 -2.94 -9.64
CA GLN A 116 13.18 -1.99 -8.54
C GLN A 116 11.78 -1.49 -8.11
N VAL A 117 10.74 -2.08 -8.67
CA VAL A 117 9.33 -1.74 -8.39
C VAL A 117 8.69 -2.83 -7.55
N VAL A 118 7.93 -2.43 -6.55
CA VAL A 118 7.10 -3.31 -5.71
C VAL A 118 5.64 -3.11 -6.10
N ASP A 119 4.92 -4.20 -6.33
CA ASP A 119 3.46 -4.12 -6.50
C ASP A 119 2.78 -4.13 -5.12
N VAL A 120 1.96 -3.11 -4.87
CA VAL A 120 1.21 -2.93 -3.62
C VAL A 120 -0.26 -3.15 -3.89
N GLY A 121 -0.84 -4.18 -3.27
CA GLY A 121 -2.22 -4.55 -3.53
C GLY A 121 -2.88 -5.31 -2.39
N ARG A 122 -4.08 -5.83 -2.67
CA ARG A 122 -4.86 -6.64 -1.72
C ARG A 122 -5.04 -5.97 -0.34
N MET A 123 -5.19 -4.64 -0.33
CA MET A 123 -5.40 -3.88 0.89
C MET A 123 -6.85 -4.01 1.35
N VAL A 124 -7.01 -4.48 2.58
CA VAL A 124 -8.32 -4.69 3.20
C VAL A 124 -8.31 -4.21 4.65
N VAL A 125 -9.47 -3.75 5.10
CA VAL A 125 -9.74 -3.39 6.51
C VAL A 125 -11.00 -4.12 6.92
N ALA A 126 -10.95 -4.80 8.07
CA ALA A 126 -12.09 -5.50 8.66
C ALA A 126 -13.27 -4.52 8.86
N PRO A 127 -14.53 -4.95 8.67
CA PRO A 127 -15.70 -4.08 8.80
C PRO A 127 -15.77 -3.33 10.14
N SER A 128 -15.34 -3.97 11.23
CA SER A 128 -15.30 -3.39 12.58
C SER A 128 -14.33 -2.22 12.75
N HIS A 129 -13.37 -2.07 11.81
CA HIS A 129 -12.32 -1.05 11.83
C HIS A 129 -12.39 -0.09 10.63
N GLN A 130 -13.45 -0.17 9.84
CA GLN A 130 -13.75 0.80 8.80
C GLN A 130 -14.34 2.05 9.45
N ASP A 131 -13.69 3.17 9.26
CA ASP A 131 -14.13 4.47 9.77
C ASP A 131 -14.42 5.45 8.62
N ALA A 132 -15.24 6.47 8.90
CA ALA A 132 -15.68 7.45 7.91
C ALA A 132 -14.51 8.30 7.34
N ASN A 133 -13.41 8.41 8.06
CA ASN A 133 -12.23 9.18 7.68
C ASN A 133 -11.12 8.32 7.07
N HIS A 134 -11.38 7.01 6.92
CA HIS A 134 -10.41 6.04 6.40
C HIS A 134 -9.10 5.96 7.19
N GLY A 135 -9.09 6.30 8.48
CA GLY A 135 -7.89 6.34 9.32
C GLY A 135 -7.15 5.02 9.36
N THR A 136 -7.85 3.91 9.58
CA THR A 136 -7.27 2.56 9.55
C THR A 136 -6.63 2.22 8.20
N PHE A 137 -7.26 2.62 7.09
CA PHE A 137 -6.71 2.40 5.76
C PHE A 137 -5.46 3.25 5.51
N VAL A 138 -5.43 4.49 5.99
CA VAL A 138 -4.25 5.36 5.91
C VAL A 138 -3.09 4.81 6.74
N LEU A 139 -3.36 4.27 7.94
CA LEU A 139 -2.35 3.59 8.74
C LEU A 139 -1.82 2.34 8.06
N LEU A 140 -2.68 1.55 7.40
CA LEU A 140 -2.26 0.39 6.60
C LEU A 140 -1.34 0.81 5.45
N LEU A 141 -1.67 1.88 4.72
CA LEU A 141 -0.79 2.45 3.69
C LEU A 141 0.57 2.84 4.27
N GLY A 142 0.58 3.43 5.47
CA GLY A 142 1.81 3.77 6.19
C GLY A 142 2.63 2.53 6.56
N GLY A 143 1.99 1.49 7.09
CA GLY A 143 2.65 0.21 7.41
C GLY A 143 3.28 -0.46 6.19
N LEU A 144 2.53 -0.50 5.07
CA LEU A 144 3.04 -1.00 3.78
C LEU A 144 4.20 -0.15 3.26
N TYR A 145 4.08 1.18 3.33
CA TYR A 145 5.15 2.10 2.95
C TYR A 145 6.44 1.81 3.73
N LEU A 146 6.38 1.71 5.05
CA LEU A 146 7.54 1.43 5.89
C LEU A 146 8.21 0.10 5.53
N GLU A 147 7.42 -0.92 5.22
CA GLU A 147 7.96 -2.22 4.80
C GLU A 147 8.62 -2.16 3.41
N VAL A 148 8.05 -1.42 2.44
CA VAL A 148 8.66 -1.15 1.14
C VAL A 148 10.01 -0.45 1.33
N ARG A 149 10.08 0.58 2.19
CA ARG A 149 11.30 1.33 2.48
C ARG A 149 12.34 0.47 3.20
N ARG A 150 11.92 -0.33 4.18
CA ARG A 150 12.80 -1.26 4.91
C ARG A 150 13.52 -2.26 3.97
N ARG A 151 12.85 -2.62 2.88
CA ARG A 151 13.40 -3.50 1.83
C ARG A 151 14.25 -2.77 0.79
N GLY A 152 14.43 -1.45 0.92
CA GLY A 152 15.28 -0.65 0.04
C GLY A 152 14.61 -0.18 -1.25
N PHE A 153 13.29 -0.34 -1.38
CA PHE A 153 12.55 0.12 -2.56
C PHE A 153 12.10 1.58 -2.41
N GLY A 154 12.08 2.29 -3.53
CA GLY A 154 11.60 3.68 -3.64
C GLY A 154 10.50 3.86 -4.67
N VAL A 155 10.12 2.80 -5.39
CA VAL A 155 9.07 2.84 -6.40
C VAL A 155 8.08 1.73 -6.14
N ALA A 156 6.80 2.07 -6.19
CA ALA A 156 5.69 1.13 -6.09
C ALA A 156 4.73 1.27 -7.27
N CYS A 157 4.05 0.21 -7.63
CA CYS A 157 2.90 0.23 -8.53
C CYS A 157 1.70 -0.49 -7.90
N GLY A 158 0.56 -0.41 -8.53
CA GLY A 158 -0.65 -1.09 -8.09
C GLY A 158 -1.87 -0.70 -8.92
N MET A 159 -2.99 -1.39 -8.67
CA MET A 159 -4.29 -1.08 -9.27
C MET A 159 -5.13 -0.24 -8.30
N MET A 160 -5.42 1.01 -8.65
CA MET A 160 -6.03 1.98 -7.74
C MET A 160 -7.37 2.51 -8.27
N SER A 161 -8.42 2.46 -7.45
CA SER A 161 -9.74 3.02 -7.77
C SER A 161 -9.73 4.55 -7.73
N ALA A 162 -10.68 5.19 -8.40
CA ALA A 162 -10.79 6.65 -8.45
C ALA A 162 -10.94 7.30 -7.05
N PRO A 163 -11.74 6.75 -6.10
CA PRO A 163 -11.80 7.27 -4.74
C PRO A 163 -10.45 7.25 -4.00
N VAL A 164 -9.69 6.15 -4.12
CA VAL A 164 -8.36 6.05 -3.48
C VAL A 164 -7.38 7.03 -4.10
N ARG A 165 -7.40 7.22 -5.43
CA ARG A 165 -6.59 8.26 -6.10
C ARG A 165 -6.96 9.67 -5.62
N ALA A 166 -8.26 9.92 -5.39
CA ALA A 166 -8.72 11.21 -4.86
C ALA A 166 -8.23 11.44 -3.41
N MET A 167 -8.29 10.42 -2.57
CA MET A 167 -7.75 10.46 -1.21
C MET A 167 -6.24 10.74 -1.21
N CYS A 168 -5.46 10.06 -2.03
CA CYS A 168 -4.03 10.34 -2.16
C CYS A 168 -3.75 11.82 -2.50
N ARG A 169 -4.50 12.38 -3.47
CA ARG A 169 -4.36 13.81 -3.81
C ARG A 169 -4.72 14.74 -2.65
N GLN A 170 -5.77 14.42 -1.88
CA GLN A 170 -6.17 15.20 -0.70
C GLN A 170 -5.09 15.17 0.38
N LEU A 171 -4.40 14.06 0.54
CA LEU A 171 -3.26 13.92 1.45
C LEU A 171 -2.00 14.65 0.97
N GLY A 172 -1.94 15.09 -0.29
CA GLY A 172 -0.77 15.72 -0.90
C GLY A 172 0.15 14.75 -1.64
N CYS A 173 -0.32 13.50 -1.87
CA CYS A 173 0.39 12.53 -2.69
C CYS A 173 -0.04 12.63 -4.16
N ARG A 174 0.91 12.51 -5.06
CA ARG A 174 0.67 12.33 -6.48
C ARG A 174 0.83 10.85 -6.83
N VAL A 175 0.10 10.39 -7.83
CA VAL A 175 0.30 9.07 -8.44
C VAL A 175 0.31 9.25 -9.94
N GLU A 176 1.24 8.61 -10.60
CA GLU A 176 1.34 8.58 -12.05
C GLU A 176 0.39 7.51 -12.59
N LEU A 177 -0.45 7.86 -13.57
CA LEU A 177 -1.28 6.90 -14.28
C LEU A 177 -0.45 6.21 -15.37
N LEU A 178 -0.42 4.90 -15.33
CA LEU A 178 0.28 4.07 -16.34
C LEU A 178 -0.64 3.63 -17.48
N GLY A 179 -1.93 3.87 -17.35
CA GLY A 179 -2.93 3.51 -18.36
C GLY A 179 -4.33 3.95 -17.95
N PRO A 180 -5.33 3.69 -18.81
CA PRO A 180 -6.72 4.03 -18.55
C PRO A 180 -7.34 3.19 -17.44
N ASP A 181 -8.45 3.68 -16.90
CA ASP A 181 -9.35 2.92 -16.04
C ASP A 181 -9.84 1.66 -16.78
N ARG A 182 -9.87 0.52 -16.09
CA ARG A 182 -10.33 -0.77 -16.61
C ARG A 182 -11.02 -1.60 -15.54
N PRO A 183 -11.89 -2.55 -15.91
CA PRO A 183 -12.40 -3.53 -14.97
C PRO A 183 -11.26 -4.32 -14.33
N TYR A 184 -11.25 -4.36 -13.00
CA TYR A 184 -10.29 -5.13 -12.22
C TYR A 184 -10.93 -5.51 -10.88
N TRP A 185 -11.07 -6.80 -10.62
CA TRP A 185 -11.67 -7.26 -9.37
C TRP A 185 -13.03 -6.62 -9.06
N HIS A 186 -13.98 -6.73 -9.99
CA HIS A 186 -15.34 -6.19 -9.86
C HIS A 186 -15.44 -4.67 -9.59
N GLU A 187 -14.33 -3.96 -9.72
CA GLU A 187 -14.29 -2.49 -9.67
C GLU A 187 -13.58 -1.93 -10.91
N VAL A 188 -13.75 -0.65 -11.11
CA VAL A 188 -12.99 0.09 -12.13
C VAL A 188 -11.75 0.69 -11.48
N ARG A 189 -10.57 0.29 -11.96
CA ARG A 189 -9.27 0.74 -11.43
C ARG A 189 -8.31 1.11 -12.55
N ALA A 190 -7.38 2.01 -12.27
CA ALA A 190 -6.26 2.31 -13.16
C ALA A 190 -4.96 1.74 -12.61
N PRO A 191 -4.03 1.31 -13.49
CA PRO A 191 -2.66 1.04 -13.10
C PRO A 191 -1.97 2.37 -12.73
N VAL A 192 -1.30 2.39 -11.60
CA VAL A 192 -0.60 3.57 -11.10
C VAL A 192 0.83 3.24 -10.70
N ARG A 193 1.69 4.27 -10.74
CA ARG A 193 3.04 4.25 -10.20
C ARG A 193 3.19 5.37 -9.18
N PHE A 194 3.91 5.10 -8.14
CA PHE A 194 4.28 6.05 -7.09
C PHE A 194 5.79 5.97 -6.84
N GLU A 195 6.45 7.11 -6.86
CA GLU A 195 7.87 7.24 -6.54
C GLU A 195 8.04 8.11 -5.29
N VAL A 196 8.62 7.52 -4.27
CA VAL A 196 8.94 8.16 -2.99
C VAL A 196 9.75 9.43 -3.24
N GLY A 197 9.79 10.42 -2.54
CA GLY A 197 10.60 11.63 -2.77
C GLY A 197 10.09 12.55 -3.90
N ARG A 198 9.57 11.98 -5.01
CA ARG A 198 8.93 12.77 -6.07
C ARG A 198 7.45 13.01 -5.78
N ASP A 199 6.72 11.96 -5.49
CA ASP A 199 5.26 11.98 -5.50
C ASP A 199 4.65 12.28 -4.13
N ALA A 200 5.45 12.29 -3.06
CA ALA A 200 5.03 12.61 -1.70
C ALA A 200 5.45 14.01 -1.21
N ALA A 201 6.00 14.85 -2.07
CA ALA A 201 6.48 16.19 -1.67
C ALA A 201 5.38 17.01 -0.98
N GLY A 202 4.17 17.05 -1.54
CA GLY A 202 3.06 17.79 -0.96
C GLY A 202 2.54 17.23 0.36
N LEU A 203 2.75 15.93 0.63
CA LEU A 203 2.43 15.32 1.91
C LEU A 203 3.42 15.81 2.99
N VAL A 204 4.71 15.83 2.67
CA VAL A 204 5.76 16.34 3.57
C VAL A 204 5.58 17.85 3.84
N GLU A 205 5.26 18.65 2.81
CA GLU A 205 5.00 20.08 2.96
C GLU A 205 3.79 20.37 3.86
N ARG A 206 2.75 19.54 3.79
CA ARG A 206 1.51 19.74 4.55
C ARG A 206 1.59 19.25 6.00
N TRP A 207 2.30 18.14 6.26
CA TRP A 207 2.26 17.42 7.54
C TRP A 207 3.63 17.23 8.18
N GLY A 208 4.72 17.62 7.49
CA GLY A 208 6.09 17.38 7.95
C GLY A 208 6.47 18.11 9.23
N ASP A 209 5.92 19.31 9.44
CA ASP A 209 6.21 20.19 10.57
C ASP A 209 5.14 20.13 11.70
N ASP A 210 4.14 19.25 11.57
CA ASP A 210 3.07 19.11 12.57
C ASP A 210 3.63 18.47 13.87
N GLU A 211 3.98 19.31 14.83
CA GLU A 211 4.33 18.90 16.20
C GLU A 211 3.12 18.28 16.94
N GLU A 212 1.88 18.58 16.51
CA GLU A 212 0.65 18.06 17.12
C GLU A 212 0.46 16.54 16.98
N LEU A 213 1.13 15.87 16.04
CA LEU A 213 1.12 14.40 15.92
C LEU A 213 1.92 13.71 17.04
N SER A 214 2.65 14.45 17.86
CA SER A 214 3.50 13.94 18.95
C SER A 214 2.78 13.86 20.30
N GLU A 215 1.59 14.44 20.45
CA GLU A 215 0.90 14.58 21.74
C GLU A 215 -0.46 13.88 21.84
N ARG A 216 -0.78 12.95 20.90
CA ARG A 216 -2.05 12.19 20.98
C ARG A 216 -1.84 10.71 21.19
#